data_408efea0f20e0600b59937a0b2567319
#
_entry.id   408efea0f20e0600b59937a0b2567319
#
_cell.length_a   1.000
_cell.length_b   1.000
_cell.length_c   1.000
_cell.angle_alpha   90.00
_cell.angle_beta   90.00
_cell.angle_gamma   90.00
#
_symmetry.space_group_name_H-M   'P 1'
#
loop_
_entity.id
_entity.type
_entity.pdbx_description
1 polymer ?
#
loop_
_entity_poly.entity_id
_entity_poly.type
_entity_poly.pdbx_seq_one_letter_code
_entity_poly.pdbx_strand_id
1 'polypeptide(L)'
;MTTRQKWLLTAAVCLSTVFLAAVNSSHGALLSPMIAHYGLSDSQQGYPSSMQNIGCIVAMFTSLWVIGRLRKQTLLTSAVALMALLMLPLSLLPPFPVYLGLYALVGVAYAYMDAISSSMIADLHTGKNASRMMCVMHACHGLSGIVSPLILGAVLGASGNMPRAYLAVLAMGIVTLAFLWPANARIRLSDAAARPEPLTRAQLSAFFGNPTLRALSIGILFYGVHLSGMIVWVNRYVEVGLQSTLGALALAFLYAGLTGSRLIVPLLRVRPMVYICGSCALAAAILAVGLCSGNAAVMCGCVLACSLVSGAFIPVALGTACAGFSSNTLLASTLMNLCMLAGNCISSPLIGAIEARAGMRWGMAVCVVALLGAATVPALRLLAERKQVCGAAGLQ
;
A
#
# COMPACT_ATOMS: atom_id res chain seq x y z
N MET A 1 -11.76 15.73 -22.09
CA MET A 1 -11.15 16.31 -20.88
C MET A 1 -9.95 17.15 -21.26
N THR A 2 -9.87 18.41 -20.78
CA THR A 2 -8.71 19.29 -21.03
C THR A 2 -7.52 18.88 -20.13
N THR A 3 -6.30 19.30 -20.53
CA THR A 3 -5.08 19.04 -19.72
C THR A 3 -5.22 19.59 -18.30
N ARG A 4 -5.81 20.78 -18.14
CA ARG A 4 -6.07 21.40 -16.82
C ARG A 4 -7.01 20.54 -15.98
N GLN A 5 -8.10 20.05 -16.55
CA GLN A 5 -9.07 19.17 -15.87
C GLN A 5 -8.41 17.85 -15.43
N LYS A 6 -7.58 17.27 -16.30
CA LYS A 6 -6.82 16.06 -15.97
C LYS A 6 -5.94 16.25 -14.72
N TRP A 7 -5.13 17.33 -14.69
CA TRP A 7 -4.25 17.60 -13.57
C TRP A 7 -5.00 17.96 -12.28
N LEU A 8 -6.13 18.68 -12.41
CA LEU A 8 -6.98 18.99 -11.24
C LEU A 8 -7.56 17.71 -10.61
N LEU A 9 -8.04 16.79 -11.42
CA LEU A 9 -8.55 15.51 -10.94
C LEU A 9 -7.43 14.63 -10.35
N THR A 10 -6.25 14.62 -10.99
CA THR A 10 -5.06 13.94 -10.46
C THR A 10 -4.68 14.48 -9.09
N ALA A 11 -4.64 15.80 -8.92
CA ALA A 11 -4.33 16.44 -7.62
C ALA A 11 -5.38 16.10 -6.56
N ALA A 12 -6.67 16.08 -6.90
CA ALA A 12 -7.74 15.70 -5.98
C ALA A 12 -7.63 14.23 -5.54
N VAL A 13 -7.27 13.33 -6.44
CA VAL A 13 -7.00 11.91 -6.12
C VAL A 13 -5.74 11.79 -5.24
N CYS A 14 -4.66 12.51 -5.54
CA CYS A 14 -3.47 12.51 -4.68
C CYS A 14 -3.79 13.03 -3.27
N LEU A 15 -4.63 14.07 -3.15
CA LEU A 15 -5.06 14.60 -1.85
C LEU A 15 -5.87 13.55 -1.06
N SER A 16 -6.71 12.75 -1.73
CA SER A 16 -7.41 11.65 -1.07
C SER A 16 -6.45 10.59 -0.51
N THR A 17 -5.34 10.32 -1.19
CA THR A 17 -4.33 9.38 -0.68
C THR A 17 -3.46 9.98 0.44
N VAL A 18 -3.27 11.30 0.47
CA VAL A 18 -2.68 12.01 1.61
C VAL A 18 -3.56 11.84 2.85
N PHE A 19 -4.88 12.04 2.72
CA PHE A 19 -5.83 11.81 3.82
C PHE A 19 -5.85 10.35 4.27
N LEU A 20 -5.85 9.41 3.33
CA LEU A 20 -5.75 7.98 3.59
C LEU A 20 -4.54 7.64 4.47
N ALA A 21 -3.37 8.16 4.11
CA ALA A 21 -2.14 7.95 4.87
C ALA A 21 -2.19 8.60 6.26
N ALA A 22 -2.80 9.78 6.38
CA ALA A 22 -2.97 10.44 7.67
C ALA A 22 -3.83 9.61 8.64
N VAL A 23 -4.93 9.03 8.16
CA VAL A 23 -5.75 8.10 8.96
C VAL A 23 -4.97 6.87 9.36
N ASN A 24 -4.23 6.26 8.42
CA ASN A 24 -3.46 5.05 8.72
C ASN A 24 -2.34 5.30 9.75
N SER A 25 -1.63 6.41 9.62
CA SER A 25 -0.54 6.78 10.53
C SER A 25 -1.04 7.30 11.89
N SER A 26 -2.30 7.76 11.98
CA SER A 26 -2.90 8.20 13.25
C SER A 26 -2.98 7.06 14.26
N HIS A 27 -3.16 5.82 13.78
CA HIS A 27 -3.19 4.65 14.66
C HIS A 27 -1.91 4.50 15.50
N GLY A 28 -0.74 4.65 14.88
CA GLY A 28 0.54 4.59 15.60
C GLY A 28 0.71 5.75 16.58
N ALA A 29 0.34 6.97 16.18
CA ALA A 29 0.42 8.15 17.03
C ALA A 29 -0.53 8.09 18.25
N LEU A 30 -1.69 7.43 18.09
CA LEU A 30 -2.71 7.29 19.13
C LEU A 30 -2.55 6.05 20.00
N LEU A 31 -1.59 5.16 19.70
CA LEU A 31 -1.48 3.86 20.37
C LEU A 31 -1.27 3.99 21.88
N SER A 32 -0.31 4.79 22.32
CA SER A 32 -0.02 4.96 23.76
C SER A 32 -1.18 5.58 24.54
N PRO A 33 -1.81 6.71 24.09
CA PRO A 33 -2.99 7.23 24.77
C PRO A 33 -4.18 6.27 24.72
N MET A 34 -4.33 5.47 23.67
CA MET A 34 -5.38 4.45 23.55
C MET A 34 -5.21 3.33 24.58
N ILE A 35 -3.98 2.83 24.75
CA ILE A 35 -3.64 1.84 25.78
C ILE A 35 -4.00 2.36 27.17
N ALA A 36 -3.62 3.61 27.46
CA ALA A 36 -3.91 4.25 28.76
C ALA A 36 -5.42 4.45 28.98
N HIS A 37 -6.16 4.87 27.94
CA HIS A 37 -7.60 5.17 28.04
C HIS A 37 -8.44 3.91 28.25
N TYR A 38 -8.16 2.82 27.50
CA TYR A 38 -8.94 1.58 27.54
C TYR A 38 -8.36 0.52 28.48
N GLY A 39 -7.20 0.74 29.09
CA GLY A 39 -6.51 -0.24 29.94
C GLY A 39 -6.13 -1.51 29.19
N LEU A 40 -5.61 -1.39 27.97
CA LEU A 40 -5.37 -2.54 27.10
C LEU A 40 -4.18 -3.37 27.55
N SER A 41 -4.36 -4.69 27.55
CA SER A 41 -3.26 -5.65 27.69
C SER A 41 -2.40 -5.69 26.42
N ASP A 42 -1.20 -6.25 26.52
CA ASP A 42 -0.26 -6.39 25.38
C ASP A 42 -0.91 -7.10 24.17
N SER A 43 -1.73 -8.12 24.41
CA SER A 43 -2.44 -8.83 23.36
C SER A 43 -3.55 -8.01 22.68
N GLN A 44 -4.12 -7.03 23.37
CA GLN A 44 -5.23 -6.21 22.86
C GLN A 44 -4.76 -4.99 22.06
N GLN A 45 -3.50 -4.58 22.19
CA GLN A 45 -2.96 -3.40 21.51
C GLN A 45 -3.04 -3.51 19.97
N GLY A 46 -2.96 -4.71 19.42
CA GLY A 46 -3.08 -4.98 17.99
C GLY A 46 -4.51 -5.09 17.44
N TYR A 47 -5.55 -5.14 18.30
CA TYR A 47 -6.92 -5.38 17.84
C TYR A 47 -7.45 -4.33 16.86
N PRO A 48 -7.22 -3.01 17.03
CA PRO A 48 -7.70 -2.02 16.06
C PRO A 48 -7.12 -2.24 14.66
N SER A 49 -5.81 -2.51 14.55
CA SER A 49 -5.18 -2.84 13.26
C SER A 49 -5.73 -4.12 12.64
N SER A 50 -5.99 -5.13 13.46
CA SER A 50 -6.60 -6.39 13.00
C SER A 50 -8.01 -6.16 12.49
N MET A 51 -8.82 -5.36 13.18
CA MET A 51 -10.17 -5.01 12.74
C MET A 51 -10.16 -4.17 11.47
N GLN A 52 -9.21 -3.25 11.32
CA GLN A 52 -9.00 -2.53 10.06
C GLN A 52 -8.69 -3.50 8.91
N ASN A 53 -7.81 -4.48 9.11
CA ASN A 53 -7.50 -5.49 8.09
C ASN A 53 -8.72 -6.36 7.73
N ILE A 54 -9.54 -6.74 8.71
CA ILE A 54 -10.82 -7.44 8.46
C ILE A 54 -11.73 -6.58 7.60
N GLY A 55 -11.85 -5.29 7.91
CA GLY A 55 -12.58 -4.33 7.09
C GLY A 55 -12.05 -4.24 5.65
N CYS A 56 -10.73 -4.23 5.46
CA CYS A 56 -10.12 -4.27 4.14
C CYS A 56 -10.48 -5.55 3.37
N ILE A 57 -10.48 -6.70 4.03
CA ILE A 57 -10.89 -7.98 3.41
C ILE A 57 -12.36 -7.92 2.96
N VAL A 58 -13.26 -7.47 3.84
CA VAL A 58 -14.68 -7.30 3.52
C VAL A 58 -14.87 -6.34 2.33
N ALA A 59 -14.14 -5.23 2.33
CA ALA A 59 -14.19 -4.26 1.22
C ALA A 59 -13.73 -4.87 -0.10
N MET A 60 -12.70 -5.69 -0.11
CA MET A 60 -12.21 -6.32 -1.33
C MET A 60 -13.24 -7.28 -1.93
N PHE A 61 -13.92 -8.08 -1.12
CA PHE A 61 -14.99 -8.95 -1.60
C PHE A 61 -16.21 -8.13 -2.07
N THR A 62 -16.62 -7.11 -1.31
CA THR A 62 -17.74 -6.26 -1.71
C THR A 62 -17.42 -5.39 -2.92
N SER A 63 -16.16 -4.98 -3.12
CA SER A 63 -15.74 -4.22 -4.31
C SER A 63 -15.94 -5.02 -5.60
N LEU A 64 -15.70 -6.33 -5.57
CA LEU A 64 -15.94 -7.21 -6.72
C LEU A 64 -17.43 -7.19 -7.16
N TRP A 65 -18.34 -7.02 -6.20
CA TRP A 65 -19.77 -6.89 -6.48
C TRP A 65 -20.20 -5.48 -6.90
N VAL A 66 -19.52 -4.44 -6.39
CA VAL A 66 -19.82 -3.02 -6.66
C VAL A 66 -19.23 -2.56 -8.00
N ILE A 67 -18.18 -3.24 -8.51
CA ILE A 67 -17.56 -2.94 -9.82
C ILE A 67 -18.65 -2.92 -10.92
N GLY A 68 -18.67 -1.85 -11.71
CA GLY A 68 -19.61 -1.65 -12.81
C GLY A 68 -20.97 -1.09 -12.40
N ARG A 69 -21.37 -1.15 -11.14
CA ARG A 69 -22.69 -0.63 -10.68
C ARG A 69 -22.64 0.85 -10.33
N LEU A 70 -21.54 1.31 -9.74
CA LEU A 70 -21.34 2.70 -9.35
C LEU A 70 -20.15 3.32 -10.08
N ARG A 71 -20.21 4.64 -10.26
CA ARG A 71 -19.08 5.39 -10.85
C ARG A 71 -17.91 5.43 -9.87
N LYS A 72 -16.68 5.22 -10.35
CA LYS A 72 -15.45 5.30 -9.55
C LYS A 72 -15.34 6.62 -8.76
N GLN A 73 -15.69 7.74 -9.41
CA GLN A 73 -15.68 9.06 -8.77
C GLN A 73 -16.66 9.16 -7.60
N THR A 74 -17.85 8.60 -7.74
CA THR A 74 -18.84 8.52 -6.66
C THR A 74 -18.33 7.63 -5.54
N LEU A 75 -17.82 6.45 -5.88
CA LEU A 75 -17.25 5.51 -4.90
C LEU A 75 -16.10 6.14 -4.11
N LEU A 76 -15.15 6.83 -4.78
CA LEU A 76 -14.04 7.50 -4.10
C LEU A 76 -14.56 8.58 -3.15
N THR A 77 -15.48 9.44 -3.63
CA THR A 77 -16.05 10.51 -2.82
C THR A 77 -16.79 9.96 -1.61
N SER A 78 -17.60 8.88 -1.81
CA SER A 78 -18.32 8.23 -0.71
C SER A 78 -17.37 7.56 0.30
N ALA A 79 -16.28 6.94 -0.17
CA ALA A 79 -15.29 6.32 0.71
C ALA A 79 -14.53 7.37 1.54
N VAL A 80 -14.14 8.50 0.93
CA VAL A 80 -13.52 9.64 1.65
C VAL A 80 -14.51 10.23 2.65
N ALA A 81 -15.80 10.39 2.28
CA ALA A 81 -16.83 10.88 3.18
C ALA A 81 -17.06 9.94 4.35
N LEU A 82 -17.17 8.63 4.09
CA LEU A 82 -17.30 7.62 5.14
C LEU A 82 -16.12 7.68 6.10
N MET A 83 -14.89 7.67 5.59
CA MET A 83 -13.69 7.73 6.40
C MET A 83 -13.63 9.00 7.27
N ALA A 84 -13.97 10.17 6.72
CA ALA A 84 -14.05 11.41 7.47
C ALA A 84 -15.12 11.37 8.55
N LEU A 85 -16.34 10.89 8.21
CA LEU A 85 -17.45 10.77 9.16
C LEU A 85 -17.13 9.83 10.32
N LEU A 86 -16.37 8.75 10.11
CA LEU A 86 -15.97 7.81 11.14
C LEU A 86 -15.04 8.46 12.21
N MET A 87 -14.35 9.53 11.87
CA MET A 87 -13.49 10.24 12.83
C MET A 87 -14.30 10.92 13.94
N LEU A 88 -15.56 11.29 13.67
CA LEU A 88 -16.44 11.92 14.66
C LEU A 88 -16.80 10.95 15.80
N PRO A 89 -17.41 9.77 15.57
CA PRO A 89 -17.68 8.83 16.65
C PRO A 89 -16.40 8.30 17.31
N LEU A 90 -15.28 8.18 16.59
CA LEU A 90 -13.99 7.82 17.18
C LEU A 90 -13.49 8.91 18.14
N SER A 91 -13.76 10.19 17.88
CA SER A 91 -13.41 11.29 18.78
C SER A 91 -14.17 11.29 20.10
N LEU A 92 -15.31 10.61 20.15
CA LEU A 92 -16.10 10.44 21.38
C LEU A 92 -15.57 9.33 22.29
N LEU A 93 -14.55 8.60 21.87
CA LEU A 93 -13.94 7.47 22.58
C LEU A 93 -14.99 6.46 23.09
N PRO A 94 -15.79 5.86 22.19
CA PRO A 94 -16.84 4.94 22.58
C PRO A 94 -16.27 3.68 23.26
N PRO A 95 -17.10 2.84 23.90
CA PRO A 95 -16.64 1.58 24.49
C PRO A 95 -15.80 0.76 23.51
N PHE A 96 -14.76 0.07 23.98
CA PHE A 96 -13.74 -0.57 23.14
C PHE A 96 -14.30 -1.51 22.04
N PRO A 97 -15.35 -2.33 22.27
CA PRO A 97 -15.94 -3.13 21.19
C PRO A 97 -16.54 -2.29 20.06
N VAL A 98 -17.17 -1.15 20.38
CA VAL A 98 -17.71 -0.21 19.37
C VAL A 98 -16.57 0.47 18.62
N TYR A 99 -15.51 0.86 19.33
CA TYR A 99 -14.30 1.42 18.75
C TYR A 99 -13.67 0.44 17.74
N LEU A 100 -13.59 -0.84 18.03
CA LEU A 100 -13.12 -1.88 17.10
C LEU A 100 -14.02 -2.02 15.88
N GLY A 101 -15.34 -1.95 16.04
CA GLY A 101 -16.30 -1.95 14.94
C GLY A 101 -16.11 -0.75 14.00
N LEU A 102 -15.86 0.45 14.57
CA LEU A 102 -15.54 1.64 13.78
C LEU A 102 -14.23 1.47 13.00
N TYR A 103 -13.20 0.84 13.60
CA TYR A 103 -11.94 0.55 12.88
C TYR A 103 -12.13 -0.46 11.74
N ALA A 104 -13.04 -1.42 11.86
CA ALA A 104 -13.40 -2.27 10.73
C ALA A 104 -14.01 -1.45 9.57
N LEU A 105 -14.89 -0.48 9.87
CA LEU A 105 -15.44 0.43 8.86
C LEU A 105 -14.37 1.36 8.25
N VAL A 106 -13.40 1.82 9.06
CA VAL A 106 -12.21 2.54 8.55
C VAL A 106 -11.47 1.67 7.55
N GLY A 107 -11.29 0.37 7.84
CA GLY A 107 -10.68 -0.59 6.91
C GLY A 107 -11.45 -0.72 5.59
N VAL A 108 -12.78 -0.76 5.65
CA VAL A 108 -13.63 -0.76 4.44
C VAL A 108 -13.37 0.48 3.60
N ALA A 109 -13.45 1.67 4.20
CA ALA A 109 -13.20 2.93 3.49
C ALA A 109 -11.77 3.00 2.94
N TYR A 110 -10.78 2.54 3.71
CA TYR A 110 -9.37 2.47 3.33
C TYR A 110 -9.17 1.68 2.02
N ALA A 111 -9.66 0.45 1.97
CA ALA A 111 -9.46 -0.42 0.81
C ALA A 111 -10.15 0.11 -0.45
N TYR A 112 -11.37 0.67 -0.33
CA TYR A 112 -12.03 1.34 -1.44
C TYR A 112 -11.25 2.56 -1.94
N MET A 113 -10.78 3.42 -1.03
CA MET A 113 -10.00 4.60 -1.40
C MET A 113 -8.73 4.22 -2.14
N ASP A 114 -7.98 3.23 -1.65
CA ASP A 114 -6.71 2.79 -2.25
C ASP A 114 -6.90 2.21 -3.65
N ALA A 115 -7.84 1.24 -3.80
CA ALA A 115 -8.10 0.59 -5.07
C ALA A 115 -8.64 1.57 -6.13
N ILE A 116 -9.58 2.45 -5.74
CA ILE A 116 -10.21 3.38 -6.68
C ILE A 116 -9.24 4.51 -7.06
N SER A 117 -8.47 5.04 -6.12
CA SER A 117 -7.45 6.05 -6.42
C SER A 117 -6.43 5.53 -7.43
N SER A 118 -5.92 4.31 -7.22
CA SER A 118 -5.01 3.64 -8.14
C SER A 118 -5.62 3.45 -9.52
N SER A 119 -6.88 2.98 -9.59
CA SER A 119 -7.62 2.82 -10.84
C SER A 119 -7.82 4.16 -11.56
N MET A 120 -8.24 5.22 -10.84
CA MET A 120 -8.45 6.54 -11.44
C MET A 120 -7.15 7.16 -11.99
N ILE A 121 -6.03 7.00 -11.28
CA ILE A 121 -4.73 7.44 -11.80
C ILE A 121 -4.36 6.71 -13.10
N ALA A 122 -4.63 5.40 -13.17
CA ALA A 122 -4.38 4.61 -14.37
C ALA A 122 -5.26 5.04 -15.57
N ASP A 123 -6.52 5.40 -15.30
CA ASP A 123 -7.44 5.91 -16.34
C ASP A 123 -7.06 7.31 -16.82
N LEU A 124 -6.57 8.16 -15.91
CA LEU A 124 -6.14 9.52 -16.24
C LEU A 124 -4.80 9.53 -16.99
N HIS A 125 -3.91 8.58 -16.71
CA HIS A 125 -2.56 8.53 -17.24
C HIS A 125 -2.26 7.18 -17.85
N THR A 126 -2.44 7.05 -19.17
CA THR A 126 -2.32 5.78 -19.90
C THR A 126 -0.88 5.38 -20.21
N GLY A 127 -0.66 4.10 -20.48
CA GLY A 127 0.62 3.56 -20.93
C GLY A 127 1.73 3.71 -19.88
N LYS A 128 2.93 4.09 -20.32
CA LYS A 128 4.11 4.27 -19.44
C LYS A 128 3.91 5.36 -18.37
N ASN A 129 3.03 6.32 -18.64
CA ASN A 129 2.74 7.39 -17.68
C ASN A 129 1.88 6.92 -16.50
N ALA A 130 1.12 5.83 -16.63
CA ALA A 130 0.33 5.27 -15.54
C ALA A 130 1.22 4.87 -14.35
N SER A 131 2.27 4.08 -14.59
CA SER A 131 3.21 3.67 -13.52
C SER A 131 3.93 4.85 -12.88
N ARG A 132 4.31 5.88 -13.67
CA ARG A 132 4.96 7.10 -13.15
C ARG A 132 4.02 7.87 -12.22
N MET A 133 2.79 8.11 -12.65
CA MET A 133 1.82 8.85 -11.87
C MET A 133 1.34 8.06 -10.65
N MET A 134 1.31 6.73 -10.74
CA MET A 134 1.09 5.85 -9.60
C MET A 134 2.19 6.03 -8.54
N CYS A 135 3.46 6.11 -8.95
CA CYS A 135 4.56 6.41 -8.03
C CYS A 135 4.40 7.78 -7.37
N VAL A 136 4.01 8.82 -8.12
CA VAL A 136 3.76 10.17 -7.57
C VAL A 136 2.64 10.14 -6.53
N MET A 137 1.52 9.47 -6.84
CA MET A 137 0.41 9.31 -5.90
C MET A 137 0.85 8.61 -4.61
N HIS A 138 1.58 7.51 -4.72
CA HIS A 138 2.09 6.79 -3.54
C HIS A 138 3.24 7.54 -2.82
N ALA A 139 3.95 8.44 -3.49
CA ALA A 139 4.90 9.34 -2.83
C ALA A 139 4.16 10.38 -1.97
N CYS A 140 3.04 10.94 -2.47
CA CYS A 140 2.16 11.80 -1.66
C CYS A 140 1.64 11.07 -0.42
N HIS A 141 1.22 9.80 -0.58
CA HIS A 141 0.86 8.94 0.54
C HIS A 141 2.02 8.77 1.54
N GLY A 142 3.22 8.46 1.05
CA GLY A 142 4.42 8.29 1.90
C GLY A 142 4.81 9.55 2.65
N LEU A 143 4.80 10.70 2.00
CA LEU A 143 5.07 11.99 2.64
C LEU A 143 4.05 12.31 3.74
N SER A 144 2.77 12.04 3.49
CA SER A 144 1.73 12.17 4.52
C SER A 144 1.98 11.23 5.70
N GLY A 145 2.39 9.99 5.45
CA GLY A 145 2.74 9.02 6.49
C GLY A 145 3.88 9.49 7.41
N ILE A 146 4.78 10.36 6.93
CA ILE A 146 5.84 10.99 7.71
C ILE A 146 5.34 12.24 8.46
N VAL A 147 4.62 13.12 7.76
CA VAL A 147 4.21 14.42 8.27
C VAL A 147 3.04 14.32 9.24
N SER A 148 2.07 13.45 8.98
CA SER A 148 0.85 13.34 9.78
C SER A 148 1.10 12.94 11.24
N PRO A 149 1.97 11.98 11.58
CA PRO A 149 2.28 11.67 12.97
C PRO A 149 2.90 12.86 13.72
N LEU A 150 3.69 13.70 13.05
CA LEU A 150 4.28 14.90 13.65
C LEU A 150 3.20 15.94 13.98
N ILE A 151 2.27 16.17 13.05
CA ILE A 151 1.13 17.06 13.27
C ILE A 151 0.25 16.53 14.40
N LEU A 152 -0.08 15.22 14.34
CA LEU A 152 -0.92 14.60 15.36
C LEU A 152 -0.25 14.58 16.74
N GLY A 153 1.06 14.35 16.81
CA GLY A 153 1.82 14.44 18.04
C GLY A 153 1.75 15.86 18.66
N ALA A 154 1.87 16.91 17.84
CA ALA A 154 1.69 18.28 18.30
C ALA A 154 0.25 18.56 18.77
N VAL A 155 -0.76 18.02 18.08
CA VAL A 155 -2.19 18.18 18.46
C VAL A 155 -2.52 17.42 19.74
N LEU A 156 -1.96 16.20 19.91
CA LEU A 156 -2.11 15.41 21.13
C LEU A 156 -1.56 16.16 22.35
N GLY A 157 -0.42 16.83 22.18
CA GLY A 157 0.28 17.52 23.25
C GLY A 157 0.68 16.58 24.39
N ALA A 158 1.11 17.15 25.51
CA ALA A 158 1.52 16.37 26.68
C ALA A 158 0.33 15.63 27.38
N SER A 159 -0.90 16.07 27.14
CA SER A 159 -2.11 15.47 27.74
C SER A 159 -2.62 14.23 26.99
N GLY A 160 -2.08 13.89 25.83
CA GLY A 160 -2.54 12.76 25.01
C GLY A 160 -4.00 12.89 24.54
N ASN A 161 -4.47 14.10 24.21
CA ASN A 161 -5.87 14.38 23.90
C ASN A 161 -6.31 13.73 22.58
N MET A 162 -6.74 12.47 22.63
CA MET A 162 -7.22 11.69 21.47
C MET A 162 -8.40 12.32 20.73
N PRO A 163 -9.45 12.86 21.40
CA PRO A 163 -10.53 13.56 20.72
C PRO A 163 -10.04 14.64 19.76
N ARG A 164 -9.10 15.50 20.19
CA ARG A 164 -8.53 16.55 19.33
C ARG A 164 -7.81 15.99 18.13
N ALA A 165 -7.08 14.89 18.30
CA ALA A 165 -6.38 14.24 17.19
C ALA A 165 -7.36 13.70 16.14
N TYR A 166 -8.46 13.03 16.56
CA TYR A 166 -9.51 12.58 15.63
C TYR A 166 -10.20 13.74 14.93
N LEU A 167 -10.47 14.85 15.64
CA LEU A 167 -11.06 16.05 15.03
C LEU A 167 -10.10 16.73 14.04
N ALA A 168 -8.78 16.70 14.28
CA ALA A 168 -7.80 17.15 13.31
C ALA A 168 -7.80 16.30 12.04
N VAL A 169 -7.90 14.97 12.18
CA VAL A 169 -8.02 14.04 11.05
C VAL A 169 -9.36 14.27 10.30
N LEU A 170 -10.46 14.50 11.03
CA LEU A 170 -11.75 14.88 10.43
C LEU A 170 -11.62 16.17 9.61
N ALA A 171 -10.95 17.19 10.12
CA ALA A 171 -10.72 18.45 9.41
C ALA A 171 -9.95 18.22 8.09
N MET A 172 -8.93 17.35 8.10
CA MET A 172 -8.23 16.94 6.87
C MET A 172 -9.18 16.24 5.88
N GLY A 173 -10.08 15.39 6.36
CA GLY A 173 -11.11 14.74 5.54
C GLY A 173 -12.08 15.75 4.92
N ILE A 174 -12.52 16.74 5.67
CA ILE A 174 -13.39 17.82 5.18
C ILE A 174 -12.67 18.63 4.07
N VAL A 175 -11.41 19.01 4.29
CA VAL A 175 -10.59 19.70 3.29
C VAL A 175 -10.48 18.83 2.02
N THR A 176 -10.18 17.55 2.19
CA THR A 176 -10.10 16.60 1.05
C THR A 176 -11.42 16.55 0.27
N LEU A 177 -12.56 16.48 0.96
CA LEU A 177 -13.88 16.48 0.33
C LEU A 177 -14.18 17.79 -0.38
N ALA A 178 -13.79 18.93 0.21
CA ALA A 178 -13.98 20.26 -0.39
C ALA A 178 -13.25 20.41 -1.74
N PHE A 179 -12.16 19.70 -1.95
CA PHE A 179 -11.45 19.63 -3.24
C PHE A 179 -11.96 18.51 -4.14
N LEU A 180 -12.18 17.33 -3.59
CA LEU A 180 -12.54 16.13 -4.36
C LEU A 180 -13.96 16.22 -4.94
N TRP A 181 -14.94 16.67 -4.15
CA TRP A 181 -16.34 16.76 -4.57
C TRP A 181 -16.52 17.67 -5.79
N PRO A 182 -16.07 18.95 -5.80
CA PRO A 182 -16.22 19.80 -6.97
C PRO A 182 -15.45 19.29 -8.18
N ALA A 183 -14.27 18.70 -7.98
CA ALA A 183 -13.49 18.11 -9.06
C ALA A 183 -14.26 16.95 -9.72
N ASN A 184 -14.81 16.04 -8.91
CA ASN A 184 -15.60 14.90 -9.40
C ASN A 184 -16.95 15.31 -9.99
N ALA A 185 -17.59 16.38 -9.52
CA ALA A 185 -18.86 16.88 -10.04
C ALA A 185 -18.70 17.57 -11.40
N ARG A 186 -17.60 18.32 -11.59
CA ARG A 186 -17.37 19.12 -12.80
C ARG A 186 -16.59 18.39 -13.89
N ILE A 187 -15.72 17.46 -13.51
CA ILE A 187 -14.86 16.74 -14.42
C ILE A 187 -15.31 15.29 -14.44
N ARG A 188 -15.91 14.87 -15.56
CA ARG A 188 -16.38 13.49 -15.72
C ARG A 188 -15.34 12.66 -16.47
N LEU A 189 -15.00 11.50 -15.93
CA LEU A 189 -14.33 10.44 -16.69
C LEU A 189 -15.26 9.96 -17.82
N SER A 190 -14.68 9.42 -18.90
CA SER A 190 -15.48 8.74 -19.93
C SER A 190 -16.35 7.65 -19.29
N ASP A 191 -17.51 7.35 -19.88
CA ASP A 191 -18.41 6.37 -19.26
C ASP A 191 -17.78 4.98 -19.14
N ALA A 192 -16.94 4.58 -20.09
CA ALA A 192 -16.19 3.33 -20.02
C ALA A 192 -15.20 3.29 -18.84
N ALA A 193 -14.49 4.41 -18.56
CA ALA A 193 -13.58 4.50 -17.40
C ALA A 193 -14.34 4.69 -16.08
N ALA A 194 -15.46 5.43 -16.10
CA ALA A 194 -16.23 5.74 -14.89
C ALA A 194 -17.04 4.55 -14.38
N ARG A 195 -17.53 3.69 -15.29
CA ARG A 195 -18.31 2.48 -15.00
C ARG A 195 -17.71 1.31 -15.75
N PRO A 196 -16.65 0.67 -15.20
CA PRO A 196 -16.13 -0.54 -15.81
C PRO A 196 -17.20 -1.62 -15.84
N GLU A 197 -17.07 -2.57 -16.76
CA GLU A 197 -17.99 -3.70 -16.83
C GLU A 197 -18.09 -4.46 -15.50
N PRO A 198 -19.29 -4.94 -15.13
CA PRO A 198 -19.45 -5.78 -13.94
C PRO A 198 -18.53 -7.00 -13.98
N LEU A 199 -18.10 -7.45 -12.81
CA LEU A 199 -17.25 -8.62 -12.71
C LEU A 199 -17.94 -9.84 -13.30
N THR A 200 -17.27 -10.49 -14.27
CA THR A 200 -17.68 -11.77 -14.84
C THR A 200 -16.58 -12.82 -14.65
N ARG A 201 -16.96 -14.11 -14.72
CA ARG A 201 -15.97 -15.19 -14.72
C ARG A 201 -15.01 -15.05 -15.90
N ALA A 202 -15.50 -14.55 -17.05
CA ALA A 202 -14.67 -14.31 -18.22
C ALA A 202 -13.59 -13.25 -17.96
N GLN A 203 -13.91 -12.16 -17.27
CA GLN A 203 -12.93 -11.13 -16.90
C GLN A 203 -11.88 -11.65 -15.92
N LEU A 204 -12.27 -12.45 -14.91
CA LEU A 204 -11.31 -13.10 -14.01
C LEU A 204 -10.39 -14.05 -14.78
N SER A 205 -10.97 -14.88 -15.64
CA SER A 205 -10.21 -15.80 -16.50
C SER A 205 -9.28 -15.04 -17.44
N ALA A 206 -9.73 -13.93 -18.04
CA ALA A 206 -8.90 -13.07 -18.90
C ALA A 206 -7.75 -12.42 -18.12
N PHE A 207 -8.01 -11.93 -16.89
CA PHE A 207 -6.97 -11.34 -16.05
C PHE A 207 -5.88 -12.36 -15.70
N PHE A 208 -6.24 -13.47 -15.08
CA PHE A 208 -5.28 -14.51 -14.68
C PHE A 208 -4.78 -15.37 -15.85
N GLY A 209 -5.51 -15.41 -16.97
CA GLY A 209 -5.06 -15.99 -18.23
C GLY A 209 -3.92 -15.20 -18.87
N ASN A 210 -3.82 -13.90 -18.63
CA ASN A 210 -2.70 -13.10 -19.09
C ASN A 210 -1.44 -13.43 -18.26
N PRO A 211 -0.40 -14.01 -18.90
CA PRO A 211 0.76 -14.50 -18.15
C PRO A 211 1.56 -13.39 -17.47
N THR A 212 1.53 -12.17 -17.98
CA THR A 212 2.19 -11.01 -17.37
C THR A 212 1.43 -10.54 -16.13
N LEU A 213 0.09 -10.45 -16.19
CA LEU A 213 -0.74 -10.10 -15.03
C LEU A 213 -0.65 -11.16 -13.94
N ARG A 214 -0.65 -12.43 -14.31
CA ARG A 214 -0.44 -13.54 -13.37
C ARG A 214 0.92 -13.49 -12.68
N ALA A 215 1.99 -13.21 -13.43
CA ALA A 215 3.33 -13.04 -12.87
C ALA A 215 3.42 -11.85 -11.91
N LEU A 216 2.77 -10.73 -12.25
CA LEU A 216 2.68 -9.56 -11.37
C LEU A 216 1.88 -9.84 -10.10
N SER A 217 0.75 -10.58 -10.21
CA SER A 217 -0.07 -10.98 -9.05
C SER A 217 0.70 -11.84 -8.06
N ILE A 218 1.47 -12.81 -8.55
CA ILE A 218 2.35 -13.64 -7.71
C ILE A 218 3.49 -12.78 -7.14
N GLY A 219 4.10 -11.92 -7.95
CA GLY A 219 5.17 -11.03 -7.51
C GLY A 219 4.73 -10.09 -6.39
N ILE A 220 3.54 -9.47 -6.50
CA ILE A 220 3.02 -8.56 -5.48
C ILE A 220 2.61 -9.27 -4.19
N LEU A 221 2.16 -10.53 -4.26
CA LEU A 221 1.92 -11.37 -3.09
C LEU A 221 3.22 -11.58 -2.31
N PHE A 222 4.29 -11.99 -2.98
CA PHE A 222 5.61 -12.15 -2.35
C PHE A 222 6.15 -10.81 -1.81
N TYR A 223 5.97 -9.71 -2.56
CA TYR A 223 6.38 -8.39 -2.08
C TYR A 223 5.56 -7.96 -0.84
N GLY A 224 4.28 -8.33 -0.75
CA GLY A 224 3.44 -8.15 0.44
C GLY A 224 4.01 -8.88 1.66
N VAL A 225 4.45 -10.15 1.49
CA VAL A 225 5.13 -10.90 2.56
C VAL A 225 6.38 -10.15 3.04
N HIS A 226 7.23 -9.67 2.11
CA HIS A 226 8.42 -8.89 2.45
C HIS A 226 8.08 -7.61 3.20
N LEU A 227 7.22 -6.77 2.62
CA LEU A 227 6.94 -5.43 3.15
C LEU A 227 6.28 -5.48 4.53
N SER A 228 5.28 -6.34 4.70
CA SER A 228 4.61 -6.54 5.99
C SER A 228 5.58 -7.10 7.04
N GLY A 229 6.42 -8.05 6.64
CA GLY A 229 7.46 -8.59 7.51
C GLY A 229 8.44 -7.52 7.99
N MET A 230 8.91 -6.67 7.08
CA MET A 230 9.80 -5.56 7.44
C MET A 230 9.12 -4.56 8.36
N ILE A 231 7.88 -4.16 8.08
CA ILE A 231 7.14 -3.18 8.90
C ILE A 231 6.93 -3.69 10.32
N VAL A 232 6.59 -4.96 10.48
CA VAL A 232 6.23 -5.53 11.79
C VAL A 232 7.46 -5.95 12.59
N TRP A 233 8.49 -6.51 11.92
CA TRP A 233 9.54 -7.24 12.60
C TRP A 233 10.92 -6.56 12.61
N VAL A 234 11.18 -5.59 11.72
CA VAL A 234 12.52 -4.98 11.62
C VAL A 234 12.94 -4.27 12.90
N ASN A 235 12.02 -3.54 13.54
CA ASN A 235 12.28 -2.86 14.81
C ASN A 235 12.71 -3.90 15.88
N ARG A 236 11.86 -4.91 16.09
CA ARG A 236 12.09 -5.99 17.06
C ARG A 236 13.38 -6.78 16.76
N TYR A 237 13.69 -7.05 15.48
CA TYR A 237 14.93 -7.70 15.10
C TYR A 237 16.16 -6.89 15.51
N VAL A 238 16.15 -5.58 15.31
CA VAL A 238 17.27 -4.70 15.69
C VAL A 238 17.34 -4.56 17.22
N GLU A 239 16.23 -4.41 17.92
CA GLU A 239 16.22 -4.24 19.38
C GLU A 239 16.55 -5.52 20.12
N VAL A 240 15.88 -6.61 19.79
CA VAL A 240 15.99 -7.89 20.52
C VAL A 240 17.01 -8.81 19.87
N GLY A 241 16.99 -8.94 18.54
CA GLY A 241 17.87 -9.84 17.80
C GLY A 241 19.32 -9.36 17.74
N LEU A 242 19.53 -8.03 17.62
CA LEU A 242 20.85 -7.41 17.58
C LEU A 242 21.21 -6.63 18.87
N GLN A 243 20.34 -6.67 19.87
CA GLN A 243 20.51 -6.02 21.19
C GLN A 243 20.93 -4.54 21.08
N SER A 244 20.21 -3.77 20.26
CA SER A 244 20.53 -2.39 19.92
C SER A 244 19.33 -1.46 20.10
N THR A 245 19.59 -0.21 20.47
CA THR A 245 18.56 0.85 20.57
C THR A 245 18.14 1.45 19.23
N LEU A 246 18.68 0.96 18.11
CA LEU A 246 18.45 1.51 16.77
C LEU A 246 17.18 0.99 16.07
N GLY A 247 16.31 0.23 16.74
CA GLY A 247 15.11 -0.37 16.12
C GLY A 247 14.17 0.65 15.51
N ALA A 248 13.85 1.71 16.24
CA ALA A 248 13.01 2.79 15.74
C ALA A 248 13.63 3.50 14.52
N LEU A 249 14.97 3.65 14.50
CA LEU A 249 15.69 4.20 13.35
C LEU A 249 15.60 3.30 12.13
N ALA A 250 15.70 1.97 12.31
CA ALA A 250 15.54 1.01 11.22
C ALA A 250 14.16 1.12 10.57
N LEU A 251 13.09 1.27 11.36
CA LEU A 251 11.75 1.47 10.86
C LEU A 251 11.58 2.83 10.14
N ALA A 252 12.18 3.88 10.68
CA ALA A 252 12.20 5.19 10.03
C ALA A 252 12.92 5.14 8.68
N PHE A 253 14.04 4.43 8.60
CA PHE A 253 14.81 4.21 7.35
C PHE A 253 14.05 3.38 6.33
N LEU A 254 13.24 2.39 6.78
CA LEU A 254 12.31 1.67 5.90
C LEU A 254 11.36 2.65 5.19
N TYR A 255 10.65 3.48 5.93
CA TYR A 255 9.69 4.43 5.35
C TYR A 255 10.36 5.53 4.53
N ALA A 256 11.53 6.02 4.96
CA ALA A 256 12.31 7.00 4.18
C ALA A 256 12.74 6.41 2.83
N GLY A 257 13.24 5.18 2.82
CA GLY A 257 13.60 4.47 1.60
C GLY A 257 12.41 4.23 0.67
N LEU A 258 11.29 3.76 1.21
CA LEU A 258 10.04 3.56 0.45
C LEU A 258 9.58 4.86 -0.23
N THR A 259 9.59 5.97 0.50
CA THR A 259 9.17 7.28 -0.01
C THR A 259 10.16 7.80 -1.05
N GLY A 260 11.46 7.73 -0.75
CA GLY A 260 12.54 8.12 -1.66
C GLY A 260 12.50 7.35 -3.00
N SER A 261 12.30 6.02 -2.94
CA SER A 261 12.12 5.19 -4.12
C SER A 261 10.98 5.68 -5.03
N ARG A 262 9.83 6.00 -4.44
CA ARG A 262 8.64 6.47 -5.15
C ARG A 262 8.81 7.85 -5.79
N LEU A 263 9.71 8.67 -5.28
CA LEU A 263 10.07 9.96 -5.85
C LEU A 263 11.12 9.80 -6.98
N ILE A 264 12.09 8.91 -6.82
CA ILE A 264 13.20 8.73 -7.75
C ILE A 264 12.79 7.90 -8.98
N VAL A 265 12.10 6.78 -8.79
CA VAL A 265 11.77 5.83 -9.85
C VAL A 265 11.00 6.45 -11.03
N PRO A 266 10.05 7.38 -10.84
CA PRO A 266 9.41 8.09 -11.95
C PRO A 266 10.36 8.86 -12.87
N LEU A 267 11.52 9.28 -12.36
CA LEU A 267 12.54 10.00 -13.11
C LEU A 267 13.41 9.06 -13.95
N LEU A 268 13.44 7.77 -13.57
CA LEU A 268 14.21 6.76 -14.29
C LEU A 268 13.47 6.30 -15.55
N ARG A 269 14.21 6.17 -16.67
CA ARG A 269 13.67 5.67 -17.95
C ARG A 269 13.78 4.15 -18.06
N VAL A 270 13.44 3.41 -16.99
CA VAL A 270 13.53 1.95 -16.95
C VAL A 270 12.20 1.31 -17.32
N ARG A 271 12.24 0.17 -18.02
CA ARG A 271 11.05 -0.64 -18.30
C ARG A 271 10.47 -1.19 -16.99
N PRO A 272 9.15 -1.08 -16.71
CA PRO A 272 8.54 -1.51 -15.43
C PRO A 272 8.92 -2.92 -14.99
N MET A 273 8.84 -3.90 -15.88
CA MET A 273 9.17 -5.30 -15.55
C MET A 273 10.66 -5.49 -15.23
N VAL A 274 11.56 -4.76 -15.91
CA VAL A 274 13.01 -4.80 -15.62
C VAL A 274 13.29 -4.18 -14.24
N TYR A 275 12.61 -3.07 -13.90
CA TYR A 275 12.69 -2.48 -12.57
C TYR A 275 12.22 -3.47 -11.51
N ILE A 276 11.02 -4.06 -11.66
CA ILE A 276 10.45 -5.03 -10.70
C ILE A 276 11.45 -6.16 -10.42
N CYS A 277 11.96 -6.81 -11.46
CA CYS A 277 12.89 -7.94 -11.29
C CYS A 277 14.23 -7.50 -10.68
N GLY A 278 14.85 -6.46 -11.25
CA GLY A 278 16.19 -6.02 -10.85
C GLY A 278 16.20 -5.41 -9.45
N SER A 279 15.20 -4.59 -9.12
CA SER A 279 15.11 -3.96 -7.80
C SER A 279 14.90 -4.97 -6.69
N CYS A 280 14.01 -5.96 -6.88
CA CYS A 280 13.79 -6.99 -5.87
C CYS A 280 15.00 -7.91 -5.69
N ALA A 281 15.69 -8.31 -6.77
CA ALA A 281 16.90 -9.11 -6.69
C ALA A 281 18.02 -8.35 -5.94
N LEU A 282 18.25 -7.08 -6.28
CA LEU A 282 19.23 -6.24 -5.61
C LEU A 282 18.86 -5.99 -4.15
N ALA A 283 17.59 -5.71 -3.86
CA ALA A 283 17.08 -5.51 -2.50
C ALA A 283 17.26 -6.77 -1.64
N ALA A 284 17.02 -7.96 -2.21
CA ALA A 284 17.26 -9.24 -1.54
C ALA A 284 18.73 -9.42 -1.14
N ALA A 285 19.64 -9.11 -2.06
CA ALA A 285 21.09 -9.17 -1.79
C ALA A 285 21.50 -8.18 -0.68
N ILE A 286 21.02 -6.92 -0.75
CA ILE A 286 21.31 -5.90 0.27
C ILE A 286 20.77 -6.34 1.64
N LEU A 287 19.54 -6.82 1.71
CA LEU A 287 18.94 -7.27 2.97
C LEU A 287 19.66 -8.50 3.54
N ALA A 288 20.09 -9.43 2.69
CA ALA A 288 20.87 -10.59 3.09
C ALA A 288 22.23 -10.17 3.71
N VAL A 289 22.92 -9.17 3.14
CA VAL A 289 24.13 -8.57 3.74
C VAL A 289 23.83 -8.01 5.12
N GLY A 290 22.75 -7.25 5.29
CA GLY A 290 22.31 -6.72 6.58
C GLY A 290 22.10 -7.80 7.63
N LEU A 291 21.39 -8.88 7.28
CA LEU A 291 21.12 -10.03 8.16
C LEU A 291 22.42 -10.82 8.50
N CYS A 292 23.35 -10.91 7.56
CA CYS A 292 24.62 -11.62 7.77
C CYS A 292 25.62 -10.83 8.60
N SER A 293 25.53 -9.49 8.62
CA SER A 293 26.49 -8.62 9.30
C SER A 293 26.50 -8.77 10.82
N GLY A 294 25.36 -9.12 11.43
CA GLY A 294 25.20 -9.12 12.89
C GLY A 294 25.34 -7.73 13.54
N ASN A 295 25.45 -6.67 12.76
CA ASN A 295 25.66 -5.30 13.23
C ASN A 295 24.42 -4.44 12.97
N ALA A 296 23.90 -3.80 14.03
CA ALA A 296 22.66 -3.01 13.96
C ALA A 296 22.78 -1.79 13.04
N ALA A 297 23.90 -1.08 13.03
CA ALA A 297 24.08 0.09 12.16
C ALA A 297 24.14 -0.32 10.67
N VAL A 298 24.84 -1.42 10.36
CA VAL A 298 24.88 -1.99 9.01
C VAL A 298 23.47 -2.44 8.60
N MET A 299 22.74 -3.09 9.51
CA MET A 299 21.34 -3.51 9.24
C MET A 299 20.45 -2.31 8.92
N CYS A 300 20.54 -1.21 9.71
CA CYS A 300 19.79 0.02 9.42
C CYS A 300 20.10 0.60 8.04
N GLY A 301 21.39 0.66 7.67
CA GLY A 301 21.85 1.10 6.35
C GLY A 301 21.31 0.19 5.22
N CYS A 302 21.34 -1.12 5.44
CA CYS A 302 20.78 -2.10 4.49
C CYS A 302 19.26 -1.97 4.37
N VAL A 303 18.52 -1.69 5.44
CA VAL A 303 17.08 -1.45 5.41
C VAL A 303 16.77 -0.22 4.55
N LEU A 304 17.46 0.90 4.75
CA LEU A 304 17.31 2.10 3.94
C LEU A 304 17.60 1.81 2.47
N ALA A 305 18.73 1.18 2.16
CA ALA A 305 19.13 0.88 0.79
C ALA A 305 18.16 -0.12 0.09
N CYS A 306 17.76 -1.19 0.80
CA CYS A 306 16.78 -2.16 0.33
C CYS A 306 15.45 -1.47 -0.03
N SER A 307 14.93 -0.63 0.86
CA SER A 307 13.67 0.09 0.67
C SER A 307 13.77 1.16 -0.42
N LEU A 308 14.91 1.83 -0.53
CA LEU A 308 15.15 2.82 -1.59
C LEU A 308 15.19 2.17 -2.98
N VAL A 309 15.73 0.96 -3.08
CA VAL A 309 15.80 0.22 -4.35
C VAL A 309 14.44 -0.37 -4.72
N SER A 310 13.71 -0.99 -3.78
CA SER A 310 12.48 -1.75 -4.07
C SER A 310 11.17 -1.03 -3.75
N GLY A 311 11.20 0.13 -3.10
CA GLY A 311 10.02 0.77 -2.53
C GLY A 311 8.94 1.23 -3.52
N ALA A 312 9.29 1.41 -4.80
CA ALA A 312 8.34 1.70 -5.85
C ALA A 312 7.75 0.44 -6.53
N PHE A 313 8.03 -0.76 -6.01
CA PHE A 313 7.50 -2.01 -6.57
C PHE A 313 5.98 -1.97 -6.71
N ILE A 314 5.25 -1.67 -5.62
CA ILE A 314 3.78 -1.67 -5.60
C ILE A 314 3.21 -0.70 -6.66
N PRO A 315 3.55 0.60 -6.67
CA PRO A 315 2.99 1.51 -7.66
C PRO A 315 3.36 1.15 -9.09
N VAL A 316 4.56 0.63 -9.34
CA VAL A 316 4.98 0.19 -10.67
C VAL A 316 4.21 -1.07 -11.10
N ALA A 317 4.03 -2.04 -10.21
CA ALA A 317 3.26 -3.26 -10.49
C ALA A 317 1.78 -2.95 -10.74
N LEU A 318 1.15 -2.13 -9.87
CA LEU A 318 -0.24 -1.67 -10.04
C LEU A 318 -0.44 -0.92 -11.35
N GLY A 319 0.42 0.07 -11.62
CA GLY A 319 0.34 0.84 -12.87
C GLY A 319 0.53 -0.02 -14.12
N THR A 320 1.39 -1.04 -14.04
CA THR A 320 1.63 -1.98 -15.14
C THR A 320 0.43 -2.91 -15.32
N ALA A 321 -0.15 -3.41 -14.23
CA ALA A 321 -1.33 -4.27 -14.28
C ALA A 321 -2.56 -3.51 -14.82
N CYS A 322 -2.80 -2.28 -14.36
CA CYS A 322 -3.87 -1.43 -14.88
C CYS A 322 -3.69 -1.11 -16.37
N ALA A 323 -2.46 -0.84 -16.81
CA ALA A 323 -2.17 -0.61 -18.23
C ALA A 323 -2.36 -1.87 -19.08
N GLY A 324 -2.03 -3.05 -18.54
CA GLY A 324 -2.21 -4.35 -19.20
C GLY A 324 -3.67 -4.85 -19.19
N PHE A 325 -4.54 -4.28 -18.35
CA PHE A 325 -5.96 -4.59 -18.26
C PHE A 325 -6.81 -3.31 -18.27
N SER A 326 -6.61 -2.50 -19.30
CA SER A 326 -7.21 -1.17 -19.43
C SER A 326 -8.72 -1.16 -19.61
N SER A 327 -9.34 -2.29 -20.00
CA SER A 327 -10.79 -2.45 -20.07
C SER A 327 -11.46 -2.37 -18.69
N ASN A 328 -10.75 -2.78 -17.61
CA ASN A 328 -11.26 -2.71 -16.25
C ASN A 328 -10.11 -2.50 -15.24
N THR A 329 -9.63 -1.26 -15.16
CA THR A 329 -8.54 -0.87 -14.27
C THR A 329 -8.88 -1.01 -12.78
N LEU A 330 -10.17 -0.89 -12.41
CA LEU A 330 -10.63 -1.08 -11.04
C LEU A 330 -10.53 -2.56 -10.63
N LEU A 331 -10.90 -3.48 -11.53
CA LEU A 331 -10.71 -4.91 -11.30
C LEU A 331 -9.21 -5.23 -11.16
N ALA A 332 -8.38 -4.69 -12.05
CA ALA A 332 -6.93 -4.92 -12.00
C ALA A 332 -6.33 -4.44 -10.67
N SER A 333 -6.63 -3.22 -10.23
CA SER A 333 -6.13 -2.68 -8.96
C SER A 333 -6.66 -3.46 -7.75
N THR A 334 -7.93 -3.85 -7.76
CA THR A 334 -8.54 -4.64 -6.67
C THR A 334 -7.89 -6.02 -6.56
N LEU A 335 -7.69 -6.73 -7.67
CA LEU A 335 -7.07 -8.06 -7.66
C LEU A 335 -5.59 -8.01 -7.23
N MET A 336 -4.86 -6.98 -7.68
CA MET A 336 -3.47 -6.77 -7.25
C MET A 336 -3.39 -6.48 -5.75
N ASN A 337 -4.25 -5.61 -5.23
CA ASN A 337 -4.30 -5.30 -3.80
C ASN A 337 -4.74 -6.52 -2.96
N LEU A 338 -5.64 -7.35 -3.47
CA LEU A 338 -6.02 -8.61 -2.81
C LEU A 338 -4.83 -9.58 -2.71
N CYS A 339 -4.04 -9.71 -3.77
CA CYS A 339 -2.83 -10.54 -3.74
C CYS A 339 -1.80 -9.99 -2.74
N MET A 340 -1.62 -8.67 -2.68
CA MET A 340 -0.74 -8.03 -1.70
C MET A 340 -1.21 -8.28 -0.27
N LEU A 341 -2.51 -8.12 -0.01
CA LEU A 341 -3.11 -8.36 1.31
C LEU A 341 -2.96 -9.82 1.74
N ALA A 342 -3.13 -10.77 0.82
CA ALA A 342 -2.87 -12.19 1.11
C ALA A 342 -1.41 -12.41 1.56
N GLY A 343 -0.45 -11.77 0.89
CA GLY A 343 0.95 -11.77 1.32
C GLY A 343 1.16 -11.18 2.70
N ASN A 344 0.52 -10.03 2.98
CA ASN A 344 0.58 -9.39 4.29
C ASN A 344 0.06 -10.31 5.42
N CYS A 345 -1.05 -11.01 5.17
CA CYS A 345 -1.64 -11.94 6.15
C CYS A 345 -0.74 -13.16 6.44
N ILE A 346 -0.01 -13.64 5.42
CA ILE A 346 0.90 -14.79 5.56
C ILE A 346 2.18 -14.40 6.32
N SER A 347 2.65 -13.18 6.17
CA SER A 347 3.96 -12.70 6.60
C SER A 347 4.23 -12.93 8.09
N SER A 348 3.44 -12.32 8.97
CA SER A 348 3.71 -12.34 10.42
C SER A 348 3.61 -13.72 11.05
N PRO A 349 2.58 -14.55 10.74
CA PRO A 349 2.54 -15.93 11.25
C PRO A 349 3.72 -16.78 10.78
N LEU A 350 4.14 -16.61 9.51
CA LEU A 350 5.27 -17.36 8.95
C LEU A 350 6.60 -16.96 9.61
N ILE A 351 6.84 -15.67 9.76
CA ILE A 351 8.05 -15.15 10.43
C ILE A 351 8.08 -15.62 11.89
N GLY A 352 6.99 -15.46 12.63
CA GLY A 352 6.90 -15.86 14.03
C GLY A 352 7.08 -17.38 14.23
N ALA A 353 6.53 -18.20 13.35
CA ALA A 353 6.72 -19.66 13.42
C ALA A 353 8.16 -20.09 13.17
N ILE A 354 8.87 -19.40 12.27
CA ILE A 354 10.30 -19.68 12.00
C ILE A 354 11.18 -19.11 13.13
N GLU A 355 10.85 -17.90 13.63
CA GLU A 355 11.55 -17.29 14.77
C GLU A 355 11.53 -18.22 15.99
N ALA A 356 10.36 -18.77 16.33
CA ALA A 356 10.21 -19.66 17.47
C ALA A 356 11.06 -20.94 17.38
N ARG A 357 11.38 -21.41 16.17
CA ARG A 357 12.12 -22.66 15.94
C ARG A 357 13.60 -22.47 15.65
N ALA A 358 13.93 -21.43 14.89
CA ALA A 358 15.27 -21.23 14.33
C ALA A 358 15.92 -19.90 14.74
N GLY A 359 15.18 -19.06 15.48
CA GLY A 359 15.64 -17.75 15.92
C GLY A 359 15.29 -16.62 14.96
N MET A 360 15.38 -15.40 15.47
CA MET A 360 14.89 -14.17 14.85
C MET A 360 15.54 -13.85 13.49
N ARG A 361 16.83 -14.18 13.33
CA ARG A 361 17.54 -13.99 12.05
C ARG A 361 16.95 -14.81 10.93
N TRP A 362 16.58 -16.06 11.20
CA TRP A 362 15.94 -16.94 10.21
C TRP A 362 14.49 -16.54 9.94
N GLY A 363 13.78 -16.05 10.96
CA GLY A 363 12.47 -15.40 10.77
C GLY A 363 12.56 -14.25 9.76
N MET A 364 13.53 -13.35 9.94
CA MET A 364 13.76 -12.21 9.02
C MET A 364 14.25 -12.65 7.62
N ALA A 365 14.90 -13.80 7.48
CA ALA A 365 15.31 -14.35 6.19
C ALA A 365 14.11 -14.64 5.26
N VAL A 366 12.90 -14.85 5.81
CA VAL A 366 11.64 -14.92 5.01
C VAL A 366 11.46 -13.70 4.13
N CYS A 367 11.83 -12.50 4.62
CA CYS A 367 11.75 -11.26 3.83
C CYS A 367 12.70 -11.28 2.62
N VAL A 368 13.88 -11.91 2.74
CA VAL A 368 14.82 -12.08 1.63
C VAL A 368 14.27 -13.07 0.60
N VAL A 369 13.77 -14.23 1.07
CA VAL A 369 13.16 -15.25 0.19
C VAL A 369 11.94 -14.68 -0.54
N ALA A 370 11.15 -13.88 0.14
CA ALA A 370 10.01 -13.21 -0.46
C ALA A 370 10.44 -12.20 -1.55
N LEU A 371 11.48 -11.41 -1.35
CA LEU A 371 12.02 -10.54 -2.41
C LEU A 371 12.55 -11.36 -3.61
N LEU A 372 13.19 -12.49 -3.39
CA LEU A 372 13.62 -13.39 -4.48
C LEU A 372 12.42 -13.96 -5.23
N GLY A 373 11.34 -14.34 -4.54
CA GLY A 373 10.08 -14.74 -5.17
C GLY A 373 9.45 -13.63 -6.01
N ALA A 374 9.44 -12.40 -5.46
CA ALA A 374 8.96 -11.22 -6.18
C ALA A 374 9.80 -10.87 -7.43
N ALA A 375 11.09 -11.19 -7.43
CA ALA A 375 11.99 -11.01 -8.57
C ALA A 375 11.87 -12.11 -9.61
N THR A 376 11.91 -13.38 -9.18
CA THR A 376 12.07 -14.55 -10.07
C THR A 376 10.84 -14.80 -10.94
N VAL A 377 9.62 -14.70 -10.38
CA VAL A 377 8.41 -15.00 -11.15
C VAL A 377 8.21 -14.03 -12.32
N PRO A 378 8.30 -12.70 -12.14
CA PRO A 378 8.27 -11.77 -13.27
C PRO A 378 9.48 -11.92 -14.22
N ALA A 379 10.67 -12.28 -13.69
CA ALA A 379 11.86 -12.50 -14.53
C ALA A 379 11.69 -13.69 -15.48
N LEU A 380 11.17 -14.81 -15.01
CA LEU A 380 10.87 -15.97 -15.85
C LEU A 380 9.90 -15.60 -16.98
N ARG A 381 8.91 -14.75 -16.71
CA ARG A 381 8.00 -14.23 -17.74
C ARG A 381 8.73 -13.39 -18.78
N LEU A 382 9.59 -12.44 -18.36
CA LEU A 382 10.39 -11.64 -19.28
C LEU A 382 11.29 -12.49 -20.18
N LEU A 383 11.90 -13.53 -19.65
CA LEU A 383 12.74 -14.45 -20.42
C LEU A 383 11.91 -15.26 -21.45
N ALA A 384 10.71 -15.70 -21.07
CA ALA A 384 9.80 -16.38 -21.97
C ALA A 384 9.35 -15.49 -23.14
N GLU A 385 9.04 -14.22 -22.86
CA GLU A 385 8.70 -13.24 -23.90
C GLU A 385 9.86 -13.00 -24.88
N ARG A 386 11.09 -12.88 -24.38
CA ARG A 386 12.27 -12.71 -25.24
C ARG A 386 12.49 -13.91 -26.15
N LYS A 387 12.35 -15.13 -25.64
CA LYS A 387 12.50 -16.36 -26.44
C LYS A 387 11.46 -16.43 -27.55
N GLN A 388 10.20 -16.05 -27.28
CA GLN A 388 9.14 -16.03 -28.30
C GLN A 388 9.44 -15.02 -29.42
N VAL A 389 9.94 -13.82 -29.08
CA VAL A 389 10.30 -12.81 -30.06
C VAL A 389 11.51 -13.24 -30.89
N CYS A 390 12.56 -13.78 -30.28
CA CYS A 390 13.73 -14.29 -31.01
C CYS A 390 13.41 -15.51 -31.88
N GLY A 391 12.53 -16.41 -31.42
CA GLY A 391 12.09 -17.56 -32.20
C GLY A 391 11.27 -17.18 -33.43
N ALA A 392 10.43 -16.14 -33.31
CA ALA A 392 9.67 -15.59 -34.43
C ALA A 392 10.53 -14.83 -35.44
N ALA A 393 11.61 -14.17 -35.00
CA ALA A 393 12.56 -13.46 -35.87
C ALA A 393 13.55 -14.38 -36.56
N GLY A 394 13.80 -15.58 -36.06
CA GLY A 394 14.67 -16.59 -36.68
C GLY A 394 13.96 -17.49 -37.71
N LEU A 395 12.67 -17.29 -37.93
CA LEU A 395 11.83 -17.98 -38.93
C LEU A 395 11.50 -17.11 -40.13
N GLN A 396 12.04 -15.90 -40.24
CA GLN A 396 12.06 -15.02 -41.42
C GLN A 396 13.46 -14.97 -42.03
#